data_a1120f558c2d97d8812546fc6eb15cbd
#
_entry.id   a1120f558c2d97d8812546fc6eb15cbd
#
_cell.length_a   1.000
_cell.length_b   1.000
_cell.length_c   1.000
_cell.angle_alpha   90.00
_cell.angle_beta   90.00
_cell.angle_gamma   90.00
#
_symmetry.space_group_name_H-M   'P 1'
#
loop_
_entity.id
_entity.type
_entity.pdbx_description
1 polymer ?
#
loop_
_entity_poly.entity_id
_entity_poly.type
_entity_poly.pdbx_seq_one_letter_code
_entity_poly.pdbx_strand_id
1 'polypeptide(L)'
;MFLVTETPLLQLTGLRKEFSTPRGPVVALDDITLSIARGSIHGIVGRSGAGKSTLIRCLTGLEHPTAGVVDLDGTDIPALVGDELRAVRRRFGMVFQHANLLDSRSAAANIALPLEIAGWSEADRQARVAELLELVGLTDRADNHPAQLSGGQQQRVGIARALATRPDILLCDEPTSALDAGTTRQILGLLRDLRDRLGITVVIITHEPSVVREVCDTVSLLADGRVVETGPIGTVVTDARGQLHRDLIPLPPLPLDHDGGYVEVALGDVRSGTTSVDGVLALLRDGGVSAEVAAATLETIGGRRVGRIQLEVDPARTDEAVRLLEAAHLSPEVAA
;
A
#
# COMPACT_ATOMS: atom_id res chain seq x y z
N MET A 1 -14.51 25.36 0.39
CA MET A 1 -13.87 24.04 0.43
C MET A 1 -13.55 23.76 1.89
N PHE A 2 -14.48 23.13 2.58
CA PHE A 2 -14.32 22.81 4.00
C PHE A 2 -13.30 21.68 4.11
N LEU A 3 -12.15 21.95 4.71
CA LEU A 3 -11.27 20.92 5.27
C LEU A 3 -12.04 20.31 6.44
N VAL A 4 -12.74 19.21 6.19
CA VAL A 4 -13.14 18.30 7.26
C VAL A 4 -11.84 17.73 7.78
N THR A 5 -11.37 18.23 8.91
CA THR A 5 -10.31 17.57 9.70
C THR A 5 -10.95 16.31 10.27
N GLU A 6 -11.03 15.26 9.46
CA GLU A 6 -11.44 13.95 9.96
C GLU A 6 -10.44 13.54 11.02
N THR A 7 -10.93 13.30 12.22
CA THR A 7 -10.11 12.79 13.31
C THR A 7 -9.51 11.45 12.85
N PRO A 8 -8.17 11.29 12.88
CA PRO A 8 -7.56 10.05 12.43
C PRO A 8 -8.02 8.89 13.31
N LEU A 9 -8.26 7.73 12.70
CA LEU A 9 -8.55 6.50 13.44
C LEU A 9 -7.29 5.92 14.08
N LEU A 10 -6.18 5.96 13.34
CA LEU A 10 -4.88 5.48 13.80
C LEU A 10 -3.85 6.59 13.63
N GLN A 11 -3.13 6.90 14.71
CA GLN A 11 -2.07 7.91 14.71
C GLN A 11 -0.80 7.35 15.34
N LEU A 12 0.31 7.52 14.64
CA LEU A 12 1.65 7.23 15.11
C LEU A 12 2.38 8.54 15.33
N THR A 13 3.08 8.67 16.45
CA THR A 13 3.85 9.87 16.75
C THR A 13 5.22 9.49 17.28
N GLY A 14 6.27 9.78 16.50
CA GLY A 14 7.64 9.54 16.88
C GLY A 14 7.95 8.07 17.19
N LEU A 15 7.25 7.12 16.53
CA LEU A 15 7.37 5.70 16.83
C LEU A 15 8.78 5.19 16.50
N ARG A 16 9.48 4.66 17.49
CA ARG A 16 10.80 4.08 17.37
C ARG A 16 10.82 2.65 17.89
N LYS A 17 11.49 1.76 17.15
CA LYS A 17 11.76 0.41 17.60
C LYS A 17 13.21 0.03 17.36
N GLU A 18 13.89 -0.32 18.43
CA GLU A 18 15.26 -0.81 18.43
C GLU A 18 15.31 -2.21 19.03
N PHE A 19 16.04 -3.11 18.39
CA PHE A 19 16.29 -4.46 18.87
C PHE A 19 17.75 -4.57 19.33
N SER A 20 17.97 -5.11 20.54
CA SER A 20 19.29 -5.46 21.02
C SER A 20 19.75 -6.76 20.37
N THR A 21 20.91 -6.73 19.69
CA THR A 21 21.51 -7.93 19.07
C THR A 21 22.93 -8.14 19.59
N PRO A 22 23.49 -9.35 19.46
CA PRO A 22 24.89 -9.61 19.84
C PRO A 22 25.91 -8.75 19.07
N ARG A 23 25.52 -8.17 17.93
CA ARG A 23 26.36 -7.29 17.10
C ARG A 23 26.12 -5.80 17.36
N GLY A 24 25.31 -5.46 18.35
CA GLY A 24 24.89 -4.10 18.68
C GLY A 24 23.41 -3.85 18.39
N PRO A 25 22.91 -2.65 18.73
CA PRO A 25 21.51 -2.29 18.50
C PRO A 25 21.20 -2.17 17.00
N VAL A 26 20.01 -2.64 16.62
CA VAL A 26 19.46 -2.50 15.27
C VAL A 26 18.17 -1.70 15.35
N VAL A 27 18.14 -0.53 14.72
CA VAL A 27 16.96 0.33 14.64
C VAL A 27 16.11 -0.16 13.48
N ALA A 28 14.93 -0.69 13.77
CA ALA A 28 13.98 -1.20 12.78
C ALA A 28 12.93 -0.16 12.37
N LEU A 29 12.57 0.74 13.30
CA LEU A 29 11.71 1.90 13.06
C LEU A 29 12.35 3.10 13.74
N ASP A 30 12.37 4.24 13.04
CA ASP A 30 13.01 5.46 13.50
C ASP A 30 12.15 6.68 13.19
N ASP A 31 11.53 7.25 14.24
CA ASP A 31 10.71 8.46 14.17
C ASP A 31 9.52 8.37 13.19
N ILE A 32 8.78 7.24 13.21
CA ILE A 32 7.59 7.09 12.38
C ILE A 32 6.47 7.98 12.91
N THR A 33 6.07 8.95 12.10
CA THR A 33 4.90 9.80 12.34
C THR A 33 3.96 9.67 11.16
N LEU A 34 2.72 9.19 11.42
CA LEU A 34 1.74 8.85 10.40
C LEU A 34 0.31 8.96 10.95
N SER A 35 -0.60 9.48 10.15
CA SER A 35 -2.04 9.55 10.46
C SER A 35 -2.85 8.83 9.39
N ILE A 36 -3.78 7.96 9.80
CA ILE A 36 -4.66 7.20 8.91
C ILE A 36 -6.10 7.58 9.24
N ALA A 37 -6.80 8.12 8.26
CA ALA A 37 -8.19 8.56 8.41
C ALA A 37 -9.14 7.36 8.53
N ARG A 38 -10.23 7.54 9.29
CA ARG A 38 -11.30 6.54 9.42
C ARG A 38 -11.97 6.30 8.06
N GLY A 39 -12.24 5.04 7.74
CA GLY A 39 -12.93 4.65 6.50
C GLY A 39 -12.10 4.84 5.22
N SER A 40 -10.80 5.07 5.34
CA SER A 40 -9.90 5.17 4.18
C SER A 40 -9.16 3.85 3.91
N ILE A 41 -8.62 3.73 2.70
CA ILE A 41 -7.64 2.70 2.34
C ILE A 41 -6.26 3.38 2.28
N HIS A 42 -5.38 3.03 3.21
CA HIS A 42 -4.02 3.56 3.28
C HIS A 42 -2.99 2.52 2.85
N GLY A 43 -2.15 2.85 1.89
CA GLY A 43 -1.05 2.01 1.43
C GLY A 43 0.26 2.34 2.16
N ILE A 44 0.98 1.33 2.62
CA ILE A 44 2.35 1.48 3.11
C ILE A 44 3.26 0.68 2.19
N VAL A 45 4.03 1.38 1.36
CA VAL A 45 4.96 0.79 0.39
C VAL A 45 6.37 0.82 0.97
N GLY A 46 7.14 -0.21 0.68
CA GLY A 46 8.56 -0.24 1.06
C GLY A 46 9.23 -1.53 0.62
N ARG A 47 10.53 -1.45 0.38
CA ARG A 47 11.35 -2.61 0.00
C ARG A 47 11.42 -3.64 1.13
N SER A 48 11.91 -4.85 0.83
CA SER A 48 12.20 -5.84 1.87
C SER A 48 13.20 -5.23 2.88
N GLY A 49 12.95 -5.46 4.17
CA GLY A 49 13.79 -4.89 5.24
C GLY A 49 13.46 -3.45 5.65
N ALA A 50 12.54 -2.75 5.00
CA ALA A 50 12.18 -1.35 5.32
C ALA A 50 11.54 -1.16 6.71
N GLY A 51 11.19 -2.23 7.44
CA GLY A 51 10.57 -2.16 8.77
C GLY A 51 9.07 -2.51 8.79
N LYS A 52 8.46 -2.87 7.64
CA LYS A 52 7.01 -3.13 7.51
C LYS A 52 6.45 -4.12 8.53
N SER A 53 7.06 -5.28 8.68
CA SER A 53 6.61 -6.32 9.64
C SER A 53 6.78 -5.87 11.10
N THR A 54 7.82 -5.08 11.40
CA THR A 54 8.01 -4.49 12.73
C THR A 54 6.91 -3.46 13.01
N LEU A 55 6.56 -2.64 12.01
CA LEU A 55 5.47 -1.68 12.12
C LEU A 55 4.15 -2.38 12.44
N ILE A 56 3.76 -3.43 11.69
CA ILE A 56 2.54 -4.22 11.97
C ILE A 56 2.53 -4.72 13.42
N ARG A 57 3.65 -5.25 13.90
CA ARG A 57 3.75 -5.79 15.26
C ARG A 57 3.60 -4.69 16.32
N CYS A 58 4.14 -3.51 16.06
CA CYS A 58 3.93 -2.36 16.96
C CYS A 58 2.47 -1.88 16.93
N LEU A 59 1.84 -1.78 15.76
CA LEU A 59 0.43 -1.39 15.61
C LEU A 59 -0.52 -2.32 16.36
N THR A 60 -0.24 -3.60 16.35
CA THR A 60 -1.06 -4.62 17.01
C THR A 60 -0.66 -4.89 18.46
N GLY A 61 0.34 -4.17 18.98
CA GLY A 61 0.88 -4.38 20.33
C GLY A 61 1.56 -5.74 20.53
N LEU A 62 1.91 -6.45 19.43
CA LEU A 62 2.71 -7.69 19.50
C LEU A 62 4.16 -7.40 19.83
N GLU A 63 4.61 -6.19 19.49
CA GLU A 63 5.94 -5.68 19.81
C GLU A 63 5.79 -4.32 20.49
N HIS A 64 6.44 -4.13 21.63
CA HIS A 64 6.45 -2.83 22.30
C HIS A 64 7.47 -1.91 21.60
N PRO A 65 7.10 -0.67 21.24
CA PRO A 65 8.03 0.32 20.74
C PRO A 65 9.06 0.69 21.83
N THR A 66 10.23 1.13 21.38
CA THR A 66 11.25 1.67 22.29
C THR A 66 10.92 3.10 22.71
N ALA A 67 10.24 3.85 21.83
CA ALA A 67 9.74 5.20 22.10
C ALA A 67 8.57 5.53 21.15
N GLY A 68 7.86 6.62 21.44
CA GLY A 68 6.73 7.10 20.65
C GLY A 68 5.40 6.48 21.07
N VAL A 69 4.34 6.87 20.36
CA VAL A 69 2.94 6.54 20.65
C VAL A 69 2.29 5.85 19.46
N VAL A 70 1.44 4.88 19.73
CA VAL A 70 0.50 4.26 18.77
C VAL A 70 -0.89 4.46 19.32
N ASP A 71 -1.58 5.47 18.82
CA ASP A 71 -2.94 5.82 19.24
C ASP A 71 -3.97 5.23 18.28
N LEU A 72 -4.90 4.46 18.79
CA LEU A 72 -6.08 3.98 18.09
C LEU A 72 -7.33 4.62 18.70
N ASP A 73 -7.86 5.64 18.03
CA ASP A 73 -9.11 6.30 18.42
C ASP A 73 -9.07 6.80 19.88
N GLY A 74 -7.97 7.48 20.27
CA GLY A 74 -7.74 7.98 21.61
C GLY A 74 -7.20 6.95 22.61
N THR A 75 -6.82 5.75 22.13
CA THR A 75 -6.27 4.69 23.00
C THR A 75 -4.81 4.44 22.67
N ASP A 76 -3.91 4.75 23.60
CA ASP A 76 -2.47 4.48 23.48
C ASP A 76 -2.16 3.00 23.68
N ILE A 77 -1.94 2.27 22.59
CA ILE A 77 -1.76 0.81 22.59
C ILE A 77 -0.54 0.36 23.40
N PRO A 78 0.65 0.96 23.28
CA PRO A 78 1.81 0.62 24.10
C PRO A 78 1.60 0.68 25.61
N ALA A 79 0.67 1.49 26.09
CA ALA A 79 0.38 1.60 27.51
C ALA A 79 -0.48 0.45 28.07
N LEU A 80 -1.09 -0.35 27.17
CA LEU A 80 -2.05 -1.39 27.56
C LEU A 80 -1.38 -2.72 27.90
N VAL A 81 -1.98 -3.45 28.85
CA VAL A 81 -1.58 -4.81 29.23
C VAL A 81 -2.79 -5.71 29.45
N GLY A 82 -2.57 -7.01 29.45
CA GLY A 82 -3.59 -7.99 29.86
C GLY A 82 -4.87 -7.94 29.00
N ASP A 83 -6.02 -7.79 29.64
CA ASP A 83 -7.33 -7.84 28.99
C ASP A 83 -7.61 -6.61 28.13
N GLU A 84 -7.12 -5.44 28.51
CA GLU A 84 -7.26 -4.20 27.73
C GLU A 84 -6.53 -4.33 26.39
N LEU A 85 -5.30 -4.84 26.40
CA LEU A 85 -4.55 -5.10 25.19
C LEU A 85 -5.24 -6.16 24.31
N ARG A 86 -5.81 -7.22 24.92
CA ARG A 86 -6.60 -8.22 24.18
C ARG A 86 -7.86 -7.60 23.56
N ALA A 87 -8.52 -6.69 24.26
CA ALA A 87 -9.69 -5.97 23.75
C ALA A 87 -9.33 -5.09 22.55
N VAL A 88 -8.24 -4.33 22.63
CA VAL A 88 -7.77 -3.48 21.52
C VAL A 88 -7.32 -4.32 20.32
N ARG A 89 -6.64 -5.45 20.54
CA ARG A 89 -6.25 -6.35 19.44
C ARG A 89 -7.45 -6.87 18.63
N ARG A 90 -8.63 -7.05 19.24
CA ARG A 90 -9.86 -7.43 18.51
C ARG A 90 -10.39 -6.33 17.59
N ARG A 91 -9.94 -5.07 17.78
CA ARG A 91 -10.25 -3.95 16.88
C ARG A 91 -9.42 -3.99 15.59
N PHE A 92 -8.43 -4.89 15.49
CA PHE A 92 -7.64 -5.16 14.28
C PHE A 92 -8.01 -6.52 13.69
N GLY A 93 -8.36 -6.54 12.41
CA GLY A 93 -8.43 -7.75 11.62
C GLY A 93 -7.14 -7.92 10.83
N MET A 94 -6.53 -9.11 10.88
CA MET A 94 -5.28 -9.39 10.16
C MET A 94 -5.55 -10.25 8.93
N VAL A 95 -5.13 -9.76 7.77
CA VAL A 95 -5.07 -10.50 6.50
C VAL A 95 -3.60 -10.71 6.15
N PHE A 96 -3.19 -11.95 6.01
CA PHE A 96 -1.82 -12.34 5.74
C PHE A 96 -1.60 -12.65 4.26
N GLN A 97 -0.36 -12.62 3.83
CA GLN A 97 0.10 -12.97 2.48
C GLN A 97 -0.40 -14.35 2.03
N HIS A 98 -0.21 -15.37 2.86
CA HIS A 98 -0.84 -16.67 2.72
C HIS A 98 -1.98 -16.72 3.72
N ALA A 99 -3.21 -16.84 3.31
CA ALA A 99 -4.39 -16.75 4.20
C ALA A 99 -4.25 -17.42 5.58
N ASN A 100 -3.23 -18.29 5.78
CA ASN A 100 -2.89 -18.99 7.02
C ASN A 100 -4.13 -19.67 7.64
N LEU A 101 -4.88 -20.38 6.81
CA LEU A 101 -6.05 -21.14 7.23
C LEU A 101 -5.61 -22.40 7.96
N LEU A 102 -6.42 -22.83 8.91
CA LEU A 102 -6.24 -24.12 9.56
C LEU A 102 -6.74 -25.22 8.63
N ASP A 103 -5.85 -26.09 8.16
CA ASP A 103 -6.15 -27.17 7.20
C ASP A 103 -7.16 -28.19 7.75
N SER A 104 -7.18 -28.39 9.07
CA SER A 104 -8.12 -29.26 9.76
C SER A 104 -9.54 -28.69 9.91
N ARG A 105 -9.77 -27.45 9.48
CA ARG A 105 -11.06 -26.75 9.60
C ARG A 105 -11.61 -26.37 8.25
N SER A 106 -12.93 -26.43 8.08
CA SER A 106 -13.62 -25.92 6.90
C SER A 106 -13.51 -24.38 6.81
N ALA A 107 -13.94 -23.78 5.68
CA ALA A 107 -14.01 -22.34 5.51
C ALA A 107 -14.85 -21.67 6.62
N ALA A 108 -16.04 -22.19 6.86
CA ALA A 108 -16.91 -21.69 7.93
C ALA A 108 -16.24 -21.78 9.32
N ALA A 109 -15.60 -22.91 9.62
CA ALA A 109 -14.92 -23.11 10.91
C ALA A 109 -13.66 -22.25 11.06
N ASN A 110 -12.95 -21.92 9.97
CA ASN A 110 -11.87 -20.94 9.98
C ASN A 110 -12.38 -19.54 10.30
N ILE A 111 -13.52 -19.14 9.72
CA ILE A 111 -14.16 -17.83 9.98
C ILE A 111 -14.69 -17.77 11.42
N ALA A 112 -15.22 -18.87 11.95
CA ALA A 112 -15.76 -18.95 13.31
C ALA A 112 -14.68 -18.82 14.40
N LEU A 113 -13.44 -19.18 14.13
CA LEU A 113 -12.36 -19.28 15.12
C LEU A 113 -12.17 -18.01 15.98
N PRO A 114 -12.08 -16.79 15.42
CA PRO A 114 -11.97 -15.58 16.24
C PRO A 114 -13.18 -15.36 17.16
N LEU A 115 -14.37 -15.77 16.73
CA LEU A 115 -15.62 -15.67 17.50
C LEU A 115 -15.65 -16.69 18.65
N GLU A 116 -15.13 -17.91 18.40
CA GLU A 116 -14.94 -18.92 19.44
C GLU A 116 -14.03 -18.39 20.55
N ILE A 117 -12.89 -17.83 20.16
CA ILE A 117 -11.91 -17.24 21.11
C ILE A 117 -12.51 -16.05 21.86
N ALA A 118 -13.37 -15.27 21.20
CA ALA A 118 -14.05 -14.12 21.80
C ALA A 118 -15.25 -14.51 22.67
N GLY A 119 -15.60 -15.80 22.76
CA GLY A 119 -16.67 -16.32 23.61
C GLY A 119 -18.09 -16.04 23.12
N TRP A 120 -18.30 -15.86 21.82
CA TRP A 120 -19.63 -15.64 21.24
C TRP A 120 -20.50 -16.91 21.37
N SER A 121 -21.82 -16.71 21.51
CA SER A 121 -22.77 -17.83 21.54
C SER A 121 -22.74 -18.60 20.20
N GLU A 122 -23.14 -19.88 20.22
CA GLU A 122 -23.19 -20.70 19.01
C GLU A 122 -24.09 -20.06 17.94
N ALA A 123 -25.27 -19.57 18.34
CA ALA A 123 -26.23 -18.95 17.44
C ALA A 123 -25.66 -17.67 16.78
N ASP A 124 -25.02 -16.80 17.57
CA ASP A 124 -24.41 -15.57 17.05
C ASP A 124 -23.23 -15.87 16.11
N ARG A 125 -22.43 -16.91 16.44
CA ARG A 125 -21.34 -17.36 15.57
C ARG A 125 -21.85 -17.82 14.22
N GLN A 126 -22.85 -18.71 14.22
CA GLN A 126 -23.44 -19.24 12.99
C GLN A 126 -24.02 -18.13 12.11
N ALA A 127 -24.78 -17.20 12.71
CA ALA A 127 -25.33 -16.07 11.99
C ALA A 127 -24.23 -15.18 11.38
N ARG A 128 -23.18 -14.88 12.16
CA ARG A 128 -22.06 -14.04 11.69
C ARG A 128 -21.23 -14.72 10.60
N VAL A 129 -20.97 -16.01 10.71
CA VAL A 129 -20.26 -16.80 9.70
C VAL A 129 -21.04 -16.83 8.39
N ALA A 130 -22.35 -17.03 8.43
CA ALA A 130 -23.20 -17.00 7.24
C ALA A 130 -23.16 -15.64 6.53
N GLU A 131 -23.31 -14.55 7.30
CA GLU A 131 -23.17 -13.18 6.80
C GLU A 131 -21.82 -12.94 6.11
N LEU A 132 -20.72 -13.39 6.72
CA LEU A 132 -19.37 -13.20 6.19
C LEU A 132 -19.10 -14.04 4.94
N LEU A 133 -19.59 -15.27 4.89
CA LEU A 133 -19.51 -16.13 3.70
C LEU A 133 -20.26 -15.50 2.51
N GLU A 134 -21.44 -14.94 2.75
CA GLU A 134 -22.19 -14.20 1.74
C GLU A 134 -21.40 -12.96 1.28
N LEU A 135 -20.85 -12.19 2.23
CA LEU A 135 -20.12 -10.95 1.96
C LEU A 135 -18.89 -11.19 1.05
N VAL A 136 -18.20 -12.32 1.22
CA VAL A 136 -17.02 -12.68 0.39
C VAL A 136 -17.37 -13.59 -0.80
N GLY A 137 -18.67 -13.93 -1.00
CA GLY A 137 -19.16 -14.73 -2.12
C GLY A 137 -18.74 -16.20 -2.07
N LEU A 138 -18.77 -16.81 -0.88
CA LEU A 138 -18.35 -18.20 -0.64
C LEU A 138 -19.39 -19.05 0.12
N THR A 139 -20.67 -18.70 0.04
CA THR A 139 -21.74 -19.39 0.74
C THR A 139 -21.81 -20.88 0.37
N ASP A 140 -21.59 -21.20 -0.92
CA ASP A 140 -21.56 -22.59 -1.45
C ASP A 140 -20.28 -23.35 -1.12
N ARG A 141 -19.33 -22.73 -0.45
CA ARG A 141 -18.02 -23.28 -0.06
C ARG A 141 -17.80 -23.38 1.45
N ALA A 142 -18.85 -23.14 2.24
CA ALA A 142 -18.78 -23.12 3.70
C ALA A 142 -18.10 -24.34 4.31
N ASP A 143 -18.40 -25.53 3.80
CA ASP A 143 -17.89 -26.81 4.29
C ASP A 143 -16.57 -27.27 3.65
N ASN A 144 -16.08 -26.53 2.63
CA ASN A 144 -14.82 -26.86 1.97
C ASN A 144 -13.63 -26.62 2.91
N HIS A 145 -12.68 -27.54 2.89
CA HIS A 145 -11.38 -27.40 3.55
C HIS A 145 -10.41 -26.60 2.67
N PRO A 146 -9.34 -25.99 3.23
CA PRO A 146 -8.39 -25.18 2.47
C PRO A 146 -7.85 -25.87 1.21
N ALA A 147 -7.54 -27.15 1.25
CA ALA A 147 -7.07 -27.92 0.10
C ALA A 147 -8.08 -28.03 -1.06
N GLN A 148 -9.36 -27.73 -0.82
CA GLN A 148 -10.44 -27.76 -1.81
C GLN A 148 -10.77 -26.36 -2.36
N LEU A 149 -10.04 -25.34 -1.92
CA LEU A 149 -10.22 -23.93 -2.29
C LEU A 149 -9.06 -23.45 -3.14
N SER A 150 -9.36 -22.64 -4.17
CA SER A 150 -8.31 -21.90 -4.88
C SER A 150 -7.61 -20.89 -3.97
N GLY A 151 -6.41 -20.41 -4.33
CA GLY A 151 -5.69 -19.39 -3.57
C GLY A 151 -6.52 -18.12 -3.31
N GLY A 152 -7.25 -17.64 -4.30
CA GLY A 152 -8.15 -16.49 -4.14
C GLY A 152 -9.34 -16.80 -3.21
N GLN A 153 -9.89 -18.00 -3.24
CA GLN A 153 -10.93 -18.42 -2.30
C GLN A 153 -10.39 -18.54 -0.88
N GLN A 154 -9.20 -19.09 -0.70
CA GLN A 154 -8.52 -19.12 0.61
C GLN A 154 -8.29 -17.72 1.15
N GLN A 155 -7.87 -16.79 0.30
CA GLN A 155 -7.67 -15.38 0.68
C GLN A 155 -8.99 -14.71 1.09
N ARG A 156 -10.08 -14.96 0.38
CA ARG A 156 -11.43 -14.49 0.75
C ARG A 156 -11.89 -15.05 2.11
N VAL A 157 -11.61 -16.30 2.41
CA VAL A 157 -11.85 -16.90 3.76
C VAL A 157 -10.98 -16.20 4.80
N GLY A 158 -9.70 -15.92 4.50
CA GLY A 158 -8.81 -15.16 5.37
C GLY A 158 -9.32 -13.75 5.69
N ILE A 159 -9.85 -13.05 4.68
CA ILE A 159 -10.48 -11.74 4.83
C ILE A 159 -11.76 -11.85 5.70
N ALA A 160 -12.63 -12.82 5.42
CA ALA A 160 -13.84 -13.04 6.21
C ALA A 160 -13.51 -13.34 7.68
N ARG A 161 -12.50 -14.18 7.94
CA ARG A 161 -11.99 -14.47 9.28
C ARG A 161 -11.48 -13.21 9.98
N ALA A 162 -10.74 -12.35 9.27
CA ALA A 162 -10.26 -11.09 9.81
C ALA A 162 -11.38 -10.13 10.19
N LEU A 163 -12.52 -10.16 9.50
CA LEU A 163 -13.71 -9.36 9.75
C LEU A 163 -14.64 -9.92 10.84
N ALA A 164 -14.37 -11.14 11.33
CA ALA A 164 -15.31 -11.87 12.20
C ALA A 164 -15.72 -11.07 13.44
N THR A 165 -14.76 -10.51 14.16
CA THR A 165 -14.98 -9.76 15.40
C THR A 165 -15.44 -8.30 15.20
N ARG A 166 -15.78 -7.89 13.98
CA ARG A 166 -16.12 -6.50 13.61
C ARG A 166 -15.03 -5.51 13.98
N PRO A 167 -13.83 -5.67 13.40
CA PRO A 167 -12.71 -4.77 13.68
C PRO A 167 -12.95 -3.37 13.11
N ASP A 168 -12.24 -2.36 13.67
CA ASP A 168 -12.21 -0.99 13.14
C ASP A 168 -11.23 -0.86 11.97
N ILE A 169 -10.16 -1.66 12.00
CA ILE A 169 -9.08 -1.65 11.00
C ILE A 169 -8.84 -3.06 10.47
N LEU A 170 -8.72 -3.17 9.16
CA LEU A 170 -8.22 -4.35 8.46
C LEU A 170 -6.76 -4.11 8.06
N LEU A 171 -5.82 -4.79 8.71
CA LEU A 171 -4.40 -4.76 8.37
C LEU A 171 -4.11 -5.89 7.38
N CYS A 172 -3.73 -5.54 6.16
CA CYS A 172 -3.44 -6.46 5.08
C CYS A 172 -1.92 -6.48 4.81
N ASP A 173 -1.25 -7.56 5.21
CA ASP A 173 0.17 -7.79 4.98
C ASP A 173 0.35 -8.59 3.69
N GLU A 174 0.72 -7.89 2.61
CA GLU A 174 0.90 -8.44 1.26
C GLU A 174 -0.28 -9.31 0.77
N PRO A 175 -1.53 -8.80 0.79
CA PRO A 175 -2.73 -9.62 0.64
C PRO A 175 -2.89 -10.29 -0.73
N THR A 176 -2.06 -9.94 -1.71
CA THR A 176 -2.18 -10.38 -3.11
C THR A 176 -0.91 -10.98 -3.70
N SER A 177 0.22 -10.97 -2.98
CA SER A 177 1.54 -11.35 -3.51
C SER A 177 1.66 -12.83 -3.95
N ALA A 178 0.76 -13.71 -3.49
CA ALA A 178 0.72 -15.12 -3.89
C ALA A 178 -0.38 -15.42 -4.93
N LEU A 179 -0.96 -14.39 -5.57
CA LEU A 179 -2.11 -14.51 -6.46
C LEU A 179 -1.75 -14.06 -7.89
N ASP A 180 -2.46 -14.59 -8.88
CA ASP A 180 -2.39 -14.09 -10.24
C ASP A 180 -3.06 -12.71 -10.38
N ALA A 181 -2.74 -11.99 -11.45
CA ALA A 181 -3.23 -10.62 -11.67
C ALA A 181 -4.78 -10.50 -11.74
N GLY A 182 -5.47 -11.53 -12.23
CA GLY A 182 -6.94 -11.55 -12.28
C GLY A 182 -7.53 -11.67 -10.89
N THR A 183 -7.02 -12.60 -10.09
CA THR A 183 -7.41 -12.83 -8.70
C THR A 183 -7.03 -11.63 -7.82
N THR A 184 -5.86 -11.03 -8.05
CA THR A 184 -5.44 -9.79 -7.37
C THR A 184 -6.49 -8.69 -7.49
N ARG A 185 -6.93 -8.37 -8.72
CA ARG A 185 -7.97 -7.35 -8.94
C ARG A 185 -9.28 -7.68 -8.22
N GLN A 186 -9.66 -8.96 -8.17
CA GLN A 186 -10.87 -9.36 -7.44
C GLN A 186 -10.74 -9.15 -5.92
N ILE A 187 -9.57 -9.44 -5.34
CA ILE A 187 -9.32 -9.22 -3.91
C ILE A 187 -9.27 -7.71 -3.60
N LEU A 188 -8.62 -6.91 -4.44
CA LEU A 188 -8.57 -5.46 -4.26
C LEU A 188 -9.95 -4.82 -4.41
N GLY A 189 -10.75 -5.26 -5.38
CA GLY A 189 -12.16 -4.88 -5.51
C GLY A 189 -12.97 -5.23 -4.27
N LEU A 190 -12.80 -6.45 -3.73
CA LEU A 190 -13.44 -6.86 -2.48
C LEU A 190 -13.06 -5.95 -1.30
N LEU A 191 -11.79 -5.61 -1.12
CA LEU A 191 -11.34 -4.71 -0.05
C LEU A 191 -11.99 -3.33 -0.15
N ARG A 192 -12.13 -2.80 -1.38
CA ARG A 192 -12.84 -1.53 -1.63
C ARG A 192 -14.32 -1.64 -1.28
N ASP A 193 -15.00 -2.69 -1.74
CA ASP A 193 -16.41 -2.93 -1.43
C ASP A 193 -16.65 -3.07 0.08
N LEU A 194 -15.75 -3.73 0.79
CA LEU A 194 -15.80 -3.88 2.25
C LEU A 194 -15.65 -2.53 2.96
N ARG A 195 -14.69 -1.68 2.53
CA ARG A 195 -14.54 -0.33 3.03
C ARG A 195 -15.82 0.47 2.84
N ASP A 196 -16.39 0.44 1.62
CA ASP A 196 -17.56 1.23 1.27
C ASP A 196 -18.84 0.77 2.00
N ARG A 197 -19.03 -0.54 2.18
CA ARG A 197 -20.20 -1.12 2.84
C ARG A 197 -20.14 -1.09 4.36
N LEU A 198 -18.96 -1.34 4.93
CA LEU A 198 -18.81 -1.49 6.37
C LEU A 198 -18.24 -0.24 7.05
N GLY A 199 -17.75 0.75 6.28
CA GLY A 199 -17.05 1.91 6.81
C GLY A 199 -15.71 1.55 7.49
N ILE A 200 -15.16 0.36 7.22
CA ILE A 200 -13.92 -0.11 7.83
C ILE A 200 -12.72 0.62 7.24
N THR A 201 -11.72 0.89 8.08
CA THR A 201 -10.43 1.39 7.62
C THR A 201 -9.56 0.24 7.17
N VAL A 202 -8.89 0.37 6.02
CA VAL A 202 -8.00 -0.67 5.49
C VAL A 202 -6.59 -0.13 5.41
N VAL A 203 -5.62 -0.87 5.93
CA VAL A 203 -4.19 -0.57 5.80
C VAL A 203 -3.55 -1.71 5.01
N ILE A 204 -3.06 -1.40 3.81
CA ILE A 204 -2.40 -2.37 2.93
C ILE A 204 -0.89 -2.14 3.00
N ILE A 205 -0.17 -3.16 3.45
CA ILE A 205 1.28 -3.15 3.48
C ILE A 205 1.77 -4.03 2.35
N THR A 206 2.56 -3.45 1.43
CA THR A 206 2.98 -4.16 0.23
C THR A 206 4.32 -3.63 -0.28
N HIS A 207 4.99 -4.43 -1.07
CA HIS A 207 6.11 -4.01 -1.90
C HIS A 207 5.68 -3.81 -3.38
N GLU A 208 4.39 -4.02 -3.70
CA GLU A 208 3.82 -3.91 -5.04
C GLU A 208 3.13 -2.55 -5.24
N PRO A 209 3.75 -1.59 -5.96
CA PRO A 209 3.15 -0.28 -6.22
C PRO A 209 1.82 -0.34 -6.99
N SER A 210 1.62 -1.36 -7.82
CA SER A 210 0.39 -1.60 -8.57
C SER A 210 -0.84 -1.74 -7.67
N VAL A 211 -0.70 -2.43 -6.55
CA VAL A 211 -1.76 -2.61 -5.54
C VAL A 211 -2.19 -1.25 -4.97
N VAL A 212 -1.22 -0.40 -4.64
CA VAL A 212 -1.47 0.94 -4.08
C VAL A 212 -2.18 1.83 -5.09
N ARG A 213 -1.72 1.84 -6.35
CA ARG A 213 -2.35 2.62 -7.43
C ARG A 213 -3.80 2.26 -7.64
N GLU A 214 -4.14 0.99 -7.49
CA GLU A 214 -5.48 0.47 -7.81
C GLU A 214 -6.53 0.83 -6.74
N VAL A 215 -6.17 0.80 -5.44
CA VAL A 215 -7.21 0.87 -4.39
C VAL A 215 -6.99 1.91 -3.30
N CYS A 216 -5.76 2.46 -3.12
CA CYS A 216 -5.47 3.32 -1.99
C CYS A 216 -5.93 4.76 -2.20
N ASP A 217 -6.45 5.38 -1.15
CA ASP A 217 -6.79 6.80 -1.09
C ASP A 217 -5.55 7.64 -0.73
N THR A 218 -4.73 7.09 0.18
CA THR A 218 -3.49 7.69 0.67
C THR A 218 -2.37 6.67 0.68
N VAL A 219 -1.12 7.12 0.61
CA VAL A 219 0.05 6.24 0.60
C VAL A 219 1.21 6.82 1.41
N SER A 220 2.00 5.94 2.01
CA SER A 220 3.27 6.27 2.67
C SER A 220 4.38 5.37 2.14
N LEU A 221 5.54 5.97 1.87
CA LEU A 221 6.76 5.25 1.54
C LEU A 221 7.59 5.04 2.80
N LEU A 222 7.80 3.79 3.16
CA LEU A 222 8.67 3.37 4.25
C LEU A 222 10.02 2.93 3.69
N ALA A 223 11.09 3.64 4.07
CA ALA A 223 12.46 3.29 3.72
C ALA A 223 13.37 3.42 4.95
N ASP A 224 14.24 2.46 5.16
CA ASP A 224 15.21 2.43 6.27
C ASP A 224 14.59 2.74 7.65
N GLY A 225 13.41 2.19 7.89
CA GLY A 225 12.66 2.39 9.13
C GLY A 225 12.02 3.76 9.29
N ARG A 226 11.96 4.60 8.25
CA ARG A 226 11.37 5.96 8.26
C ARG A 226 10.28 6.11 7.23
N VAL A 227 9.28 6.94 7.52
CA VAL A 227 8.35 7.44 6.50
C VAL A 227 9.03 8.59 5.77
N VAL A 228 9.42 8.36 4.51
CA VAL A 228 10.16 9.35 3.71
C VAL A 228 9.24 10.22 2.86
N GLU A 229 8.07 9.69 2.51
CA GLU A 229 7.06 10.42 1.74
C GLU A 229 5.67 9.91 2.12
N THR A 230 4.68 10.79 2.21
CA THR A 230 3.29 10.42 2.54
C THR A 230 2.31 11.44 1.99
N GLY A 231 1.11 10.99 1.62
CA GLY A 231 0.04 11.89 1.17
C GLY A 231 -1.11 11.20 0.44
N PRO A 232 -2.11 11.98 0.02
CA PRO A 232 -3.16 11.50 -0.88
C PRO A 232 -2.56 11.00 -2.19
N ILE A 233 -3.04 9.87 -2.70
CA ILE A 233 -2.49 9.22 -3.91
C ILE A 233 -2.43 10.19 -5.10
N GLY A 234 -3.49 10.98 -5.33
CA GLY A 234 -3.54 11.96 -6.41
C GLY A 234 -2.55 13.13 -6.26
N THR A 235 -2.04 13.38 -5.05
CA THR A 235 -1.03 14.41 -4.78
C THR A 235 0.38 13.87 -5.01
N VAL A 236 0.70 12.73 -4.40
CA VAL A 236 2.05 12.15 -4.51
C VAL A 236 2.40 11.73 -5.93
N VAL A 237 1.42 11.26 -6.70
CA VAL A 237 1.66 10.90 -8.10
C VAL A 237 1.84 12.10 -9.03
N THR A 238 1.49 13.31 -8.62
CA THR A 238 1.74 14.54 -9.39
C THR A 238 3.05 15.22 -9.01
N ASP A 239 3.68 14.82 -7.91
CA ASP A 239 5.00 15.32 -7.55
C ASP A 239 6.09 14.58 -8.34
N ALA A 240 6.45 15.15 -9.49
CA ALA A 240 7.44 14.58 -10.41
C ALA A 240 8.85 14.39 -9.79
N ARG A 241 9.13 14.99 -8.62
CA ARG A 241 10.40 14.83 -7.88
C ARG A 241 10.32 13.78 -6.79
N GLY A 242 9.10 13.39 -6.42
CA GLY A 242 8.84 12.40 -5.37
C GLY A 242 9.32 10.99 -5.76
N GLN A 243 9.81 10.24 -4.80
CA GLN A 243 10.15 8.84 -5.00
C GLN A 243 8.91 8.01 -5.25
N LEU A 244 7.78 8.31 -4.56
CA LEU A 244 6.50 7.65 -4.80
C LEU A 244 6.01 7.81 -6.24
N HIS A 245 6.22 8.98 -6.87
CA HIS A 245 5.89 9.14 -8.28
C HIS A 245 6.63 8.12 -9.15
N ARG A 246 7.94 7.95 -8.92
CA ARG A 246 8.78 7.00 -9.66
C ARG A 246 8.40 5.55 -9.40
N ASP A 247 8.17 5.20 -8.15
CA ASP A 247 7.82 3.83 -7.75
C ASP A 247 6.40 3.45 -8.23
N LEU A 248 5.48 4.40 -8.22
CA LEU A 248 4.09 4.19 -8.66
C LEU A 248 3.93 4.22 -10.18
N ILE A 249 4.85 4.82 -10.94
CA ILE A 249 4.80 4.90 -12.40
C ILE A 249 6.11 4.32 -12.98
N PRO A 250 6.27 3.00 -12.97
CA PRO A 250 7.50 2.37 -13.43
C PRO A 250 7.65 2.53 -14.94
N LEU A 251 8.88 2.74 -15.40
CA LEU A 251 9.29 2.63 -16.79
C LEU A 251 9.85 1.23 -17.08
N PRO A 252 9.74 0.75 -18.31
CA PRO A 252 10.46 -0.44 -18.73
C PRO A 252 11.99 -0.26 -18.51
N PRO A 253 12.72 -1.35 -18.24
CA PRO A 253 14.19 -1.28 -18.18
C PRO A 253 14.77 -0.88 -19.55
N LEU A 254 15.89 -0.17 -19.50
CA LEU A 254 16.65 0.13 -20.72
C LEU A 254 17.13 -1.15 -21.41
N PRO A 255 17.33 -1.13 -22.76
CA PRO A 255 18.00 -2.20 -23.45
C PRO A 255 19.40 -2.44 -22.88
N LEU A 256 19.85 -3.71 -22.82
CA LEU A 256 21.15 -4.07 -22.25
C LEU A 256 22.36 -3.50 -23.03
N ASP A 257 22.17 -3.23 -24.34
CA ASP A 257 23.21 -2.79 -25.27
C ASP A 257 23.06 -1.30 -25.66
N HIS A 258 22.58 -0.44 -24.74
CA HIS A 258 22.44 0.98 -25.06
C HIS A 258 23.78 1.72 -24.92
N ASP A 259 24.09 2.58 -25.90
CA ASP A 259 25.33 3.39 -25.94
C ASP A 259 25.22 4.70 -25.10
N GLY A 260 24.26 4.80 -24.19
CA GLY A 260 23.95 6.02 -23.46
C GLY A 260 22.98 6.96 -24.21
N GLY A 261 22.77 8.15 -23.66
CA GLY A 261 21.87 9.14 -24.29
C GLY A 261 20.38 8.96 -23.95
N TYR A 262 20.07 8.28 -22.86
CA TYR A 262 18.69 8.17 -22.36
C TYR A 262 18.42 9.18 -21.25
N VAL A 263 17.30 9.91 -21.40
CA VAL A 263 16.82 10.87 -20.39
C VAL A 263 15.42 10.48 -19.97
N GLU A 264 15.23 10.25 -18.69
CA GLU A 264 13.92 10.01 -18.12
C GLU A 264 13.29 11.33 -17.67
N VAL A 265 12.00 11.50 -17.95
CA VAL A 265 11.25 12.70 -17.55
C VAL A 265 9.96 12.29 -16.86
N ALA A 266 9.78 12.78 -15.65
CA ALA A 266 8.56 12.62 -14.89
C ALA A 266 7.54 13.70 -15.26
N LEU A 267 6.28 13.30 -15.52
CA LEU A 267 5.17 14.15 -15.93
C LEU A 267 4.08 14.15 -14.85
N GLY A 268 4.03 15.22 -14.06
CA GLY A 268 3.16 15.28 -12.90
C GLY A 268 1.66 15.42 -13.21
N ASP A 269 1.26 16.28 -14.14
CA ASP A 269 -0.15 16.40 -14.61
C ASP A 269 -0.18 16.55 -16.13
N VAL A 270 -0.44 15.45 -16.82
CA VAL A 270 -0.38 15.38 -18.29
C VAL A 270 -1.70 15.88 -18.88
N ARG A 271 -1.97 17.20 -18.77
CA ARG A 271 -3.19 17.77 -19.36
C ARG A 271 -2.95 18.51 -20.67
N SER A 272 -1.88 19.31 -20.74
CA SER A 272 -1.52 20.08 -21.94
C SER A 272 -0.18 20.80 -21.74
N GLY A 273 0.39 21.37 -22.81
CA GLY A 273 1.62 22.16 -22.75
C GLY A 273 2.88 21.32 -22.58
N THR A 274 3.88 21.86 -21.91
CA THR A 274 5.20 21.24 -21.71
C THR A 274 5.17 19.97 -20.88
N THR A 275 4.08 19.68 -20.15
CA THR A 275 3.88 18.46 -19.37
C THR A 275 3.28 17.30 -20.19
N SER A 276 2.98 17.51 -21.47
CA SER A 276 2.60 16.42 -22.39
C SER A 276 3.82 15.83 -23.11
N VAL A 277 3.71 14.60 -23.59
CA VAL A 277 4.78 13.97 -24.38
C VAL A 277 5.15 14.83 -25.58
N ASP A 278 4.15 15.29 -26.34
CA ASP A 278 4.37 16.16 -27.50
C ASP A 278 5.01 17.50 -27.11
N GLY A 279 4.62 18.08 -25.97
CA GLY A 279 5.19 19.31 -25.44
C GLY A 279 6.68 19.15 -25.09
N VAL A 280 7.05 18.04 -24.47
CA VAL A 280 8.45 17.71 -24.15
C VAL A 280 9.27 17.57 -25.44
N LEU A 281 8.77 16.82 -26.41
CA LEU A 281 9.45 16.66 -27.72
C LEU A 281 9.57 17.98 -28.48
N ALA A 282 8.53 18.82 -28.46
CA ALA A 282 8.58 20.14 -29.09
C ALA A 282 9.62 21.05 -28.44
N LEU A 283 9.67 21.08 -27.10
CA LEU A 283 10.66 21.83 -26.32
C LEU A 283 12.10 21.48 -26.72
N LEU A 284 12.41 20.18 -26.79
CA LEU A 284 13.74 19.70 -27.18
C LEU A 284 14.05 20.06 -28.62
N ARG A 285 13.11 19.86 -29.54
CA ARG A 285 13.25 20.21 -30.96
C ARG A 285 13.50 21.71 -31.16
N ASP A 286 12.77 22.56 -30.48
CA ASP A 286 12.94 24.03 -30.56
C ASP A 286 14.30 24.45 -29.97
N GLY A 287 14.84 23.72 -28.99
CA GLY A 287 16.20 23.84 -28.48
C GLY A 287 17.27 23.18 -29.38
N GLY A 288 16.90 22.63 -30.53
CA GLY A 288 17.81 21.99 -31.48
C GLY A 288 18.23 20.57 -31.09
N VAL A 289 17.63 19.94 -30.07
CA VAL A 289 17.91 18.55 -29.67
C VAL A 289 16.87 17.63 -30.27
N SER A 290 17.33 16.67 -31.11
CA SER A 290 16.47 15.58 -31.57
C SER A 290 16.29 14.54 -30.46
N ALA A 291 15.06 14.14 -30.20
CA ALA A 291 14.73 13.14 -29.22
C ALA A 291 13.63 12.20 -29.74
N GLU A 292 13.73 10.94 -29.43
CA GLU A 292 12.71 9.93 -29.70
C GLU A 292 12.20 9.33 -28.40
N VAL A 293 10.93 8.91 -28.37
CA VAL A 293 10.36 8.25 -27.19
C VAL A 293 10.73 6.76 -27.24
N ALA A 294 11.66 6.36 -26.39
CA ALA A 294 12.05 4.96 -26.23
C ALA A 294 11.00 4.17 -25.43
N ALA A 295 10.45 4.79 -24.38
CA ALA A 295 9.35 4.22 -23.61
C ALA A 295 8.50 5.31 -22.95
N ALA A 296 7.23 4.99 -22.66
CA ALA A 296 6.34 5.87 -21.95
C ALA A 296 5.33 5.06 -21.11
N THR A 297 5.10 5.50 -19.88
CA THR A 297 4.00 5.04 -19.04
C THR A 297 3.11 6.23 -18.74
N LEU A 298 1.86 6.19 -19.19
CA LEU A 298 0.84 7.22 -18.94
C LEU A 298 -0.36 6.56 -18.29
N GLU A 299 -0.74 7.01 -17.11
CA GLU A 299 -1.83 6.42 -16.34
C GLU A 299 -2.74 7.48 -15.73
N THR A 300 -3.94 7.05 -15.29
CA THR A 300 -4.82 7.88 -14.47
C THR A 300 -4.85 7.29 -13.06
N ILE A 301 -4.24 7.97 -12.11
CA ILE A 301 -4.13 7.54 -10.72
C ILE A 301 -4.74 8.63 -9.83
N GLY A 302 -5.64 8.26 -8.91
CA GLY A 302 -6.32 9.23 -8.02
C GLY A 302 -7.03 10.36 -8.79
N GLY A 303 -7.55 10.08 -9.99
CA GLY A 303 -8.21 11.06 -10.86
C GLY A 303 -7.25 12.04 -11.57
N ARG A 304 -5.94 11.85 -11.46
CA ARG A 304 -4.90 12.64 -12.13
C ARG A 304 -4.28 11.84 -13.27
N ARG A 305 -4.10 12.47 -14.42
CA ARG A 305 -3.34 11.89 -15.52
C ARG A 305 -1.87 12.21 -15.33
N VAL A 306 -1.08 11.19 -15.09
CA VAL A 306 0.35 11.28 -14.76
C VAL A 306 1.16 10.36 -15.64
N GLY A 307 2.47 10.54 -15.70
CA GLY A 307 3.30 9.68 -16.51
C GLY A 307 4.79 9.84 -16.30
N ARG A 308 5.53 8.93 -16.91
CA ARG A 308 6.98 9.01 -17.10
C ARG A 308 7.31 8.63 -18.52
N ILE A 309 8.30 9.28 -19.09
CA ILE A 309 8.81 8.99 -20.43
C ILE A 309 10.31 8.78 -20.37
N GLN A 310 10.79 7.91 -21.22
CA GLN A 310 12.20 7.66 -21.52
C GLN A 310 12.47 8.19 -22.92
N LEU A 311 13.37 9.13 -23.04
CA LEU A 311 13.76 9.76 -24.30
C LEU A 311 15.15 9.26 -24.70
N GLU A 312 15.27 8.84 -25.92
CA GLU A 312 16.56 8.58 -26.56
C GLU A 312 17.03 9.85 -27.26
N VAL A 313 18.23 10.30 -26.91
CA VAL A 313 18.87 11.49 -27.46
C VAL A 313 20.31 11.16 -27.87
N ASP A 314 20.89 11.97 -28.76
CA ASP A 314 22.32 11.85 -29.07
C ASP A 314 23.16 11.93 -27.77
N PRO A 315 24.01 10.91 -27.46
CA PRO A 315 24.84 10.91 -26.27
C PRO A 315 25.64 12.19 -26.07
N ALA A 316 26.11 12.82 -27.14
CA ALA A 316 26.83 14.08 -27.10
C ALA A 316 25.96 15.30 -26.71
N ARG A 317 24.64 15.15 -26.79
CA ARG A 317 23.65 16.21 -26.51
C ARG A 317 22.81 15.96 -25.22
N THR A 318 23.11 14.89 -24.49
CA THR A 318 22.37 14.53 -23.26
C THR A 318 22.35 15.66 -22.22
N ASP A 319 23.49 16.27 -21.93
CA ASP A 319 23.57 17.41 -20.99
C ASP A 319 22.77 18.62 -21.45
N GLU A 320 22.66 18.84 -22.75
CA GLU A 320 21.86 19.94 -23.32
C GLU A 320 20.36 19.65 -23.21
N ALA A 321 19.96 18.42 -23.51
CA ALA A 321 18.60 17.96 -23.29
C ALA A 321 18.16 18.17 -21.83
N VAL A 322 18.97 17.73 -20.86
CA VAL A 322 18.70 17.91 -19.44
C VAL A 322 18.53 19.39 -19.10
N ARG A 323 19.46 20.28 -19.53
CA ARG A 323 19.33 21.72 -19.25
C ARG A 323 18.05 22.34 -19.82
N LEU A 324 17.65 21.97 -21.02
CA LEU A 324 16.41 22.45 -21.65
C LEU A 324 15.17 22.03 -20.86
N LEU A 325 15.15 20.77 -20.42
CA LEU A 325 14.05 20.23 -19.63
C LEU A 325 13.97 20.85 -18.22
N GLU A 326 15.11 21.04 -17.56
CA GLU A 326 15.19 21.74 -16.27
C GLU A 326 14.74 23.21 -16.36
N ALA A 327 15.13 23.91 -17.42
CA ALA A 327 14.69 25.28 -17.68
C ALA A 327 13.18 25.41 -17.88
N ALA A 328 12.53 24.34 -18.33
CA ALA A 328 11.08 24.23 -18.43
C ALA A 328 10.41 23.69 -17.16
N HIS A 329 11.13 23.64 -16.03
CA HIS A 329 10.67 23.11 -14.73
C HIS A 329 10.24 21.64 -14.76
N LEU A 330 10.72 20.87 -15.71
CA LEU A 330 10.63 19.41 -15.69
C LEU A 330 11.74 18.83 -14.81
N SER A 331 11.57 17.56 -14.42
CA SER A 331 12.55 16.83 -13.59
C SER A 331 13.18 15.72 -14.41
N PRO A 332 14.19 16.03 -15.26
CA PRO A 332 14.89 15.00 -16.03
C PRO A 332 15.93 14.29 -15.17
N GLU A 333 16.17 13.03 -15.48
CA GLU A 333 17.26 12.22 -14.93
C GLU A 333 17.95 11.50 -16.09
N VAL A 334 19.29 11.50 -16.09
CA VAL A 334 20.02 10.66 -17.04
C VAL A 334 19.88 9.20 -16.58
N ALA A 335 19.33 8.37 -17.46
CA ALA A 335 19.17 6.96 -17.16
C ALA A 335 20.54 6.27 -17.22
N ALA A 336 20.83 5.45 -16.19
CA ALA A 336 22.11 4.78 -16.01
C ALA A 336 22.03 3.30 -16.36
#